data_e2f7a2e4bdc3707be5f46c5e69102984
#
_entry.id   e2f7a2e4bdc3707be5f46c5e69102984
#
_cell.length_a   1.000
_cell.length_b   1.000
_cell.length_c   1.000
_cell.angle_alpha   90.00
_cell.angle_beta   90.00
_cell.angle_gamma   90.00
#
_symmetry.space_group_name_H-M   'P 1'
#
loop_
_entity.id
_entity.type
_entity.pdbx_description
1 polymer ?
#
loop_
_entity_poly.entity_id
_entity_poly.type
_entity_poly.pdbx_seq_one_letter_code
_entity_poly.pdbx_strand_id
1 'polypeptide(L)'
;RDLREKNLGIVYISHRMDEIKVITDRVTVMRDGGYVGTLITKDSTKEDIINMMVGRVIYEDPKEHSMVAPDAPVVLKVEHLNAGKMVQDVSFELRKGEILGFSGLMGAGRTETARALFGADPKQSGKISIMDKSGQLREVTINSPQDAVKYGIGYLSEDRRRYGVVVQKSVNENTTLATMEEFTNGIFINKAKEKEVSERYVKELATKTPSGDQLVVN
;
A
#
# COMPACT_ATOMS: atom_id res chain seq x y z
N ARG A 1 -29.01 -16.75 4.04
CA ARG A 1 -30.41 -16.66 4.53
C ARG A 1 -31.00 -18.05 4.63
N ASP A 2 -30.90 -18.89 3.64
CA ASP A 2 -31.46 -20.27 3.61
C ASP A 2 -30.98 -21.16 4.78
N LEU A 3 -29.73 -20.99 5.23
CA LEU A 3 -29.20 -21.72 6.38
C LEU A 3 -29.81 -21.25 7.71
N ARG A 4 -30.11 -19.95 7.83
CA ARG A 4 -30.78 -19.37 8.99
C ARG A 4 -32.22 -19.91 9.12
N GLU A 5 -32.93 -20.03 8.01
CA GLU A 5 -34.28 -20.60 7.97
C GLU A 5 -34.32 -22.06 8.42
N LYS A 6 -33.17 -22.77 8.31
CA LYS A 6 -32.99 -24.13 8.82
C LYS A 6 -32.55 -24.19 10.29
N ASN A 7 -32.64 -23.07 11.04
CA ASN A 7 -32.26 -22.94 12.43
C ASN A 7 -30.77 -23.29 12.71
N LEU A 8 -29.89 -23.07 11.74
CA LEU A 8 -28.44 -23.28 11.93
C LEU A 8 -27.81 -22.06 12.57
N GLY A 9 -26.92 -22.27 13.54
CA GLY A 9 -26.03 -21.25 14.06
C GLY A 9 -24.91 -20.96 13.05
N ILE A 10 -24.71 -19.69 12.68
CA ILE A 10 -23.75 -19.30 11.66
C ILE A 10 -22.72 -18.37 12.29
N VAL A 11 -21.43 -18.70 12.15
CA VAL A 11 -20.32 -17.80 12.44
C VAL A 11 -19.79 -17.28 11.11
N TYR A 12 -19.85 -15.96 10.93
CA TYR A 12 -19.40 -15.27 9.71
C TYR A 12 -18.22 -14.36 10.02
N ILE A 13 -17.09 -14.62 9.38
CA ILE A 13 -15.86 -13.83 9.58
C ILE A 13 -15.65 -12.94 8.37
N SER A 14 -15.66 -11.63 8.58
CA SER A 14 -15.46 -10.63 7.53
C SER A 14 -14.94 -9.33 8.13
N HIS A 15 -14.26 -8.53 7.31
CA HIS A 15 -13.92 -7.14 7.60
C HIS A 15 -14.76 -6.15 6.75
N ARG A 16 -15.70 -6.66 5.97
CA ARG A 16 -16.60 -5.85 5.13
C ARG A 16 -17.82 -5.41 5.94
N MET A 17 -17.81 -4.18 6.39
CA MET A 17 -18.84 -3.63 7.30
C MET A 17 -20.25 -3.68 6.70
N ASP A 18 -20.36 -3.49 5.38
CA ASP A 18 -21.65 -3.53 4.69
C ASP A 18 -22.32 -4.92 4.78
N GLU A 19 -21.53 -5.97 4.62
CA GLU A 19 -22.02 -7.34 4.75
C GLU A 19 -22.39 -7.66 6.19
N ILE A 20 -21.53 -7.32 7.15
CA ILE A 20 -21.75 -7.53 8.58
C ILE A 20 -23.07 -6.89 8.99
N LYS A 21 -23.32 -5.63 8.63
CA LYS A 21 -24.55 -4.89 8.97
C LYS A 21 -25.82 -5.53 8.41
N VAL A 22 -25.74 -6.22 7.27
CA VAL A 22 -26.89 -6.83 6.59
C VAL A 22 -27.19 -8.25 7.06
N ILE A 23 -26.16 -9.03 7.41
CA ILE A 23 -26.31 -10.49 7.63
C ILE A 23 -26.26 -10.89 9.09
N THR A 24 -25.63 -10.14 9.98
CA THR A 24 -25.37 -10.58 11.35
C THR A 24 -26.37 -10.01 12.35
N ASP A 25 -26.67 -10.80 13.39
CA ASP A 25 -27.49 -10.35 14.53
C ASP A 25 -26.63 -9.65 15.58
N ARG A 26 -25.38 -10.10 15.77
CA ARG A 26 -24.39 -9.47 16.66
C ARG A 26 -23.00 -9.56 16.05
N VAL A 27 -22.14 -8.63 16.41
CA VAL A 27 -20.74 -8.55 15.97
C VAL A 27 -19.81 -8.64 17.16
N THR A 28 -18.94 -9.64 17.15
CA THR A 28 -17.83 -9.73 18.09
C THR A 28 -16.58 -9.19 17.43
N VAL A 29 -16.00 -8.16 18.02
CA VAL A 29 -14.79 -7.52 17.51
C VAL A 29 -13.57 -8.14 18.18
N MET A 30 -12.58 -8.50 17.36
CA MET A 30 -11.28 -8.97 17.80
C MET A 30 -10.18 -8.04 17.25
N ARG A 31 -9.12 -7.85 18.02
CA ARG A 31 -7.94 -7.09 17.65
C ARG A 31 -6.69 -7.70 18.26
N ASP A 32 -5.64 -7.84 17.46
CA ASP A 32 -4.35 -8.42 17.89
C ASP A 32 -4.50 -9.79 18.58
N GLY A 33 -5.44 -10.62 18.12
CA GLY A 33 -5.76 -11.92 18.71
C GLY A 33 -6.62 -11.88 19.98
N GLY A 34 -6.92 -10.68 20.50
CA GLY A 34 -7.71 -10.47 21.72
C GLY A 34 -9.17 -10.13 21.44
N TYR A 35 -10.05 -10.52 22.37
CA TYR A 35 -11.44 -10.07 22.40
C TYR A 35 -11.53 -8.60 22.80
N VAL A 36 -12.24 -7.78 22.02
CA VAL A 36 -12.46 -6.36 22.34
C VAL A 36 -13.86 -6.12 22.91
N GLY A 37 -14.87 -6.74 22.31
CA GLY A 37 -16.25 -6.60 22.73
C GLY A 37 -17.25 -7.20 21.75
N THR A 38 -18.52 -7.25 22.15
CA THR A 38 -19.63 -7.70 21.30
C THR A 38 -20.71 -6.65 21.27
N LEU A 39 -21.16 -6.29 20.09
CA LEU A 39 -22.24 -5.35 19.83
C LEU A 39 -23.44 -6.07 19.21
N ILE A 40 -24.65 -5.58 19.49
CA ILE A 40 -25.85 -5.94 18.72
C ILE A 40 -25.80 -5.16 17.42
N THR A 41 -25.82 -5.87 16.30
CA THR A 41 -25.61 -5.26 14.96
C THR A 41 -26.64 -4.19 14.63
N LYS A 42 -27.89 -4.42 15.02
CA LYS A 42 -29.00 -3.50 14.81
C LYS A 42 -28.81 -2.16 15.55
N ASP A 43 -28.23 -2.19 16.75
CA ASP A 43 -28.12 -1.05 17.66
C ASP A 43 -26.76 -0.32 17.57
N SER A 44 -25.84 -0.80 16.74
CA SER A 44 -24.50 -0.24 16.54
C SER A 44 -24.36 0.45 15.18
N THR A 45 -23.49 1.42 15.07
CA THR A 45 -23.11 2.04 13.80
C THR A 45 -21.91 1.28 13.17
N LYS A 46 -21.60 1.58 11.90
CA LYS A 46 -20.35 1.06 11.28
C LYS A 46 -19.13 1.63 12.00
N GLU A 47 -19.20 2.88 12.35
CA GLU A 47 -18.18 3.64 13.06
C GLU A 47 -17.86 3.01 14.42
N ASP A 48 -18.88 2.57 15.17
CA ASP A 48 -18.66 1.88 16.45
C ASP A 48 -17.84 0.62 16.27
N ILE A 49 -18.17 -0.20 15.27
CA ILE A 49 -17.46 -1.44 14.98
C ILE A 49 -16.01 -1.14 14.55
N ILE A 50 -15.83 -0.18 13.64
CA ILE A 50 -14.51 0.23 13.13
C ILE A 50 -13.63 0.77 14.26
N ASN A 51 -14.18 1.63 15.12
CA ASN A 51 -13.45 2.18 16.27
C ASN A 51 -12.96 1.08 17.21
N MET A 52 -13.78 0.07 17.46
CA MET A 52 -13.37 -1.08 18.26
C MET A 52 -12.27 -1.91 17.56
N MET A 53 -12.34 -2.08 16.24
CA MET A 53 -11.35 -2.82 15.46
C MET A 53 -9.98 -2.12 15.44
N VAL A 54 -9.99 -0.80 15.26
CA VAL A 54 -8.75 0.01 15.12
C VAL A 54 -8.21 0.47 16.47
N GLY A 55 -9.08 0.65 17.47
CA GLY A 55 -8.71 1.11 18.81
C GLY A 55 -8.42 2.60 18.93
N ARG A 56 -8.76 3.36 17.90
CA ARG A 56 -8.73 4.83 17.87
C ARG A 56 -9.92 5.32 17.06
N VAL A 57 -10.41 6.49 17.39
CA VAL A 57 -11.45 7.14 16.58
C VAL A 57 -10.79 7.61 15.29
N ILE A 58 -11.25 7.08 14.17
CA ILE A 58 -10.86 7.57 12.85
C ILE A 58 -11.96 8.52 12.41
N TYR A 59 -11.70 9.81 12.54
CA TYR A 59 -12.54 10.83 11.90
C TYR A 59 -12.01 10.97 10.46
N GLU A 60 -12.65 10.31 9.53
CA GLU A 60 -12.46 10.58 8.11
C GLU A 60 -13.71 11.34 7.63
N ASP A 61 -13.65 12.66 7.71
CA ASP A 61 -14.55 13.45 6.88
C ASP A 61 -14.17 13.21 5.42
N PRO A 62 -15.14 12.82 4.57
CA PRO A 62 -14.87 12.69 3.15
C PRO A 62 -14.29 14.00 2.64
N LYS A 63 -13.23 13.92 1.84
CA LYS A 63 -12.66 15.12 1.22
C LYS A 63 -13.73 15.72 0.31
N GLU A 64 -14.28 16.87 0.69
CA GLU A 64 -15.26 17.59 -0.10
C GLU A 64 -14.65 18.17 -1.38
N HIS A 65 -13.35 18.51 -1.35
CA HIS A 65 -12.63 19.10 -2.48
C HIS A 65 -11.25 18.49 -2.66
N SER A 66 -10.80 18.43 -3.91
CA SER A 66 -9.40 18.12 -4.21
C SER A 66 -8.50 19.23 -3.67
N MET A 67 -7.42 18.83 -2.97
CA MET A 67 -6.39 19.78 -2.52
C MET A 67 -5.37 20.09 -3.62
N VAL A 68 -5.52 19.47 -4.79
CA VAL A 68 -4.64 19.68 -5.95
C VAL A 68 -5.17 20.86 -6.76
N ALA A 69 -4.32 21.84 -7.02
CA ALA A 69 -4.67 22.97 -7.87
C ALA A 69 -5.07 22.48 -9.27
N PRO A 70 -6.13 23.05 -9.90
CA PRO A 70 -6.58 22.61 -11.22
C PRO A 70 -5.51 22.69 -12.31
N ASP A 71 -4.55 23.60 -12.14
CA ASP A 71 -3.41 23.84 -13.02
C ASP A 71 -2.12 23.13 -12.56
N ALA A 72 -2.20 22.28 -11.54
CA ALA A 72 -1.04 21.53 -11.07
C ALA A 72 -0.42 20.72 -12.22
N PRO A 73 0.91 20.78 -12.39
CA PRO A 73 1.58 20.12 -13.51
C PRO A 73 1.47 18.60 -13.40
N VAL A 74 1.34 17.94 -14.56
CA VAL A 74 1.42 16.48 -14.66
C VAL A 74 2.85 16.04 -14.38
N VAL A 75 3.03 15.17 -13.40
CA VAL A 75 4.34 14.63 -13.00
C VAL A 75 4.62 13.24 -13.53
N LEU A 76 3.56 12.48 -13.83
CA LEU A 76 3.62 11.16 -14.44
C LEU A 76 2.49 11.04 -15.46
N LYS A 77 2.81 10.57 -16.64
CA LYS A 77 1.84 10.23 -17.69
C LYS A 77 2.12 8.82 -18.18
N VAL A 78 1.11 8.00 -18.20
CA VAL A 78 1.14 6.64 -18.76
C VAL A 78 0.16 6.57 -19.91
N GLU A 79 0.61 6.06 -21.07
CA GLU A 79 -0.18 6.00 -22.29
C GLU A 79 -0.12 4.59 -22.88
N HIS A 80 -1.29 3.98 -23.09
CA HIS A 80 -1.48 2.70 -23.77
C HIS A 80 -0.62 1.56 -23.19
N LEU A 81 -0.50 1.50 -21.83
CA LEU A 81 0.28 0.47 -21.15
C LEU A 81 -0.38 -0.90 -21.31
N ASN A 82 0.41 -1.86 -21.80
CA ASN A 82 0.01 -3.26 -21.91
C ASN A 82 1.05 -4.14 -21.23
N ALA A 83 0.59 -5.03 -20.32
CA ALA A 83 1.44 -5.95 -19.59
C ALA A 83 0.69 -7.25 -19.24
N GLY A 84 1.22 -8.38 -19.70
CA GLY A 84 0.59 -9.69 -19.52
C GLY A 84 -0.83 -9.74 -20.09
N LYS A 85 -1.72 -10.46 -19.38
CA LYS A 85 -3.14 -10.58 -19.76
C LYS A 85 -4.04 -9.60 -19.02
N MET A 86 -3.55 -9.00 -17.93
CA MET A 86 -4.36 -8.24 -16.98
C MET A 86 -4.28 -6.73 -17.20
N VAL A 87 -3.24 -6.24 -17.86
CA VAL A 87 -3.08 -4.82 -18.17
C VAL A 87 -3.27 -4.62 -19.66
N GLN A 88 -4.37 -4.00 -20.03
CA GLN A 88 -4.76 -3.82 -21.44
C GLN A 88 -5.12 -2.36 -21.66
N ASP A 89 -4.30 -1.68 -22.45
CA ASP A 89 -4.50 -0.30 -22.90
C ASP A 89 -4.75 0.71 -21.77
N VAL A 90 -3.99 0.59 -20.67
CA VAL A 90 -4.16 1.45 -19.49
C VAL A 90 -3.47 2.78 -19.71
N SER A 91 -4.23 3.87 -19.57
CA SER A 91 -3.73 5.24 -19.69
C SER A 91 -4.22 6.08 -18.51
N PHE A 92 -3.34 6.90 -17.92
CA PHE A 92 -3.67 7.83 -16.85
C PHE A 92 -2.59 8.88 -16.69
N GLU A 93 -2.94 9.96 -15.99
CA GLU A 93 -2.02 11.02 -15.59
C GLU A 93 -2.06 11.19 -14.07
N LEU A 94 -0.94 11.61 -13.50
CA LEU A 94 -0.81 11.99 -12.10
C LEU A 94 -0.28 13.41 -12.02
N ARG A 95 -0.94 14.26 -11.24
CA ARG A 95 -0.53 15.65 -11.03
C ARG A 95 0.32 15.79 -9.76
N LYS A 96 1.08 16.84 -9.70
CA LYS A 96 1.91 17.13 -8.52
C LYS A 96 1.04 17.31 -7.27
N GLY A 97 1.34 16.53 -6.23
CA GLY A 97 0.58 16.55 -4.96
C GLY A 97 -0.73 15.76 -4.98
N GLU A 98 -1.07 15.11 -6.10
CA GLU A 98 -2.26 14.30 -6.23
C GLU A 98 -2.10 12.92 -5.58
N ILE A 99 -3.20 12.42 -5.01
CA ILE A 99 -3.37 11.01 -4.64
C ILE A 99 -4.40 10.42 -5.60
N LEU A 100 -3.92 9.69 -6.60
CA LEU A 100 -4.77 9.01 -7.58
C LEU A 100 -5.18 7.63 -7.07
N GLY A 101 -6.47 7.39 -6.91
CA GLY A 101 -7.02 6.10 -6.50
C GLY A 101 -7.28 5.16 -7.68
N PHE A 102 -6.76 3.93 -7.61
CA PHE A 102 -7.12 2.86 -8.55
C PHE A 102 -8.19 1.97 -7.91
N SER A 103 -9.38 1.96 -8.46
CA SER A 103 -10.50 1.12 -8.02
C SER A 103 -10.80 0.01 -9.03
N GLY A 104 -11.31 -1.11 -8.56
CA GLY A 104 -11.69 -2.24 -9.41
C GLY A 104 -11.88 -3.52 -8.59
N LEU A 105 -12.55 -4.50 -9.16
CA LEU A 105 -12.74 -5.82 -8.54
C LEU A 105 -11.40 -6.58 -8.42
N MET A 106 -11.41 -7.65 -7.63
CA MET A 106 -10.29 -8.59 -7.58
C MET A 106 -10.00 -9.12 -8.98
N GLY A 107 -8.72 -9.09 -9.41
CA GLY A 107 -8.33 -9.46 -10.76
C GLY A 107 -8.52 -8.37 -11.83
N ALA A 108 -8.83 -7.13 -11.46
CA ALA A 108 -8.95 -6.02 -12.42
C ALA A 108 -7.61 -5.45 -12.93
N GLY A 109 -6.47 -6.04 -12.58
CA GLY A 109 -5.16 -5.64 -13.09
C GLY A 109 -4.51 -4.45 -12.38
N ARG A 110 -5.03 -4.01 -11.21
CA ARG A 110 -4.49 -2.85 -10.47
C ARG A 110 -3.05 -3.06 -10.02
N THR A 111 -2.79 -4.17 -9.36
CA THR A 111 -1.45 -4.55 -8.88
C THR A 111 -0.50 -4.77 -10.05
N GLU A 112 -0.96 -5.44 -11.11
CA GLU A 112 -0.19 -5.70 -12.32
C GLU A 112 0.17 -4.40 -13.04
N THR A 113 -0.73 -3.42 -13.09
CA THR A 113 -0.46 -2.08 -13.63
C THR A 113 0.64 -1.38 -12.85
N ALA A 114 0.55 -1.37 -11.51
CA ALA A 114 1.57 -0.76 -10.66
C ALA A 114 2.93 -1.48 -10.80
N ARG A 115 2.93 -2.80 -10.88
CA ARG A 115 4.16 -3.61 -11.07
C ARG A 115 4.79 -3.39 -12.44
N ALA A 116 3.99 -3.28 -13.50
CA ALA A 116 4.48 -2.98 -14.85
C ALA A 116 5.06 -1.56 -14.94
N LEU A 117 4.40 -0.57 -14.31
CA LEU A 117 4.92 0.79 -14.18
C LEU A 117 6.24 0.83 -13.42
N PHE A 118 6.38 0.04 -12.37
CA PHE A 118 7.59 -0.05 -11.56
C PHE A 118 8.70 -0.90 -12.21
N GLY A 119 8.43 -1.55 -13.35
CA GLY A 119 9.39 -2.42 -14.03
C GLY A 119 9.64 -3.75 -13.31
N ALA A 120 8.77 -4.13 -12.36
CA ALA A 120 8.81 -5.44 -11.70
C ALA A 120 8.23 -6.55 -12.57
N ASP A 121 7.30 -6.22 -13.46
CA ASP A 121 6.78 -7.10 -14.49
C ASP A 121 7.06 -6.50 -15.89
N PRO A 122 7.35 -7.33 -16.91
CA PRO A 122 7.64 -6.84 -18.24
C PRO A 122 6.38 -6.26 -18.89
N LYS A 123 6.51 -5.07 -19.48
CA LYS A 123 5.48 -4.49 -20.34
C LYS A 123 5.68 -4.88 -21.80
N GLN A 124 4.59 -5.09 -22.54
CA GLN A 124 4.62 -5.35 -23.97
C GLN A 124 4.64 -4.05 -24.79
N SER A 125 3.91 -3.03 -24.34
CA SER A 125 3.86 -1.72 -25.00
C SER A 125 3.42 -0.64 -24.02
N GLY A 126 3.38 0.60 -24.50
CA GLY A 126 2.98 1.77 -23.75
C GLY A 126 4.15 2.70 -23.46
N LYS A 127 3.81 3.99 -23.26
CA LYS A 127 4.75 5.05 -22.96
C LYS A 127 4.60 5.52 -21.51
N ILE A 128 5.72 5.77 -20.89
CA ILE A 128 5.78 6.36 -19.55
C ILE A 128 6.56 7.65 -19.66
N SER A 129 5.96 8.76 -19.27
CA SER A 129 6.61 10.06 -19.23
C SER A 129 6.64 10.60 -17.81
N ILE A 130 7.77 11.11 -17.39
CA ILE A 130 7.99 11.66 -16.04
C ILE A 130 8.48 13.09 -16.15
N MET A 131 8.01 13.95 -15.26
CA MET A 131 8.46 15.33 -15.19
C MET A 131 9.91 15.40 -14.68
N ASP A 132 10.78 16.00 -15.47
CA ASP A 132 12.17 16.21 -15.11
C ASP A 132 12.35 17.43 -14.20
N LYS A 133 13.60 17.69 -13.78
CA LYS A 133 13.94 18.83 -12.91
C LYS A 133 13.68 20.19 -13.56
N SER A 134 13.52 20.23 -14.89
CA SER A 134 13.16 21.46 -15.62
C SER A 134 11.65 21.70 -15.70
N GLY A 135 10.84 20.77 -15.18
CA GLY A 135 9.37 20.83 -15.23
C GLY A 135 8.77 20.31 -16.53
N GLN A 136 9.55 19.63 -17.38
CA GLN A 136 9.08 19.08 -18.64
C GLN A 136 8.82 17.57 -18.51
N LEU A 137 7.71 17.11 -19.09
CA LEU A 137 7.45 15.68 -19.25
C LEU A 137 8.39 15.10 -20.31
N ARG A 138 9.13 14.05 -19.91
CA ARG A 138 9.99 13.29 -20.82
C ARG A 138 9.65 11.83 -20.79
N GLU A 139 9.59 11.22 -21.96
CA GLU A 139 9.45 9.78 -22.08
C GLU A 139 10.67 9.08 -21.50
N VAL A 140 10.43 8.08 -20.66
CA VAL A 140 11.47 7.31 -19.97
C VAL A 140 11.27 5.83 -20.24
N THR A 141 12.38 5.09 -20.22
CA THR A 141 12.36 3.64 -20.36
C THR A 141 12.56 3.03 -18.96
N ILE A 142 11.56 2.29 -18.50
CA ILE A 142 11.60 1.54 -17.24
C ILE A 142 11.49 0.06 -17.58
N ASN A 143 12.57 -0.68 -17.41
CA ASN A 143 12.65 -2.12 -17.65
C ASN A 143 12.96 -2.90 -16.35
N SER A 144 13.27 -2.20 -15.28
CA SER A 144 13.60 -2.79 -13.98
C SER A 144 13.15 -1.87 -12.83
N PRO A 145 12.97 -2.42 -11.62
CA PRO A 145 12.74 -1.62 -10.42
C PRO A 145 13.82 -0.55 -10.17
N GLN A 146 15.08 -0.85 -10.51
CA GLN A 146 16.19 0.08 -10.38
C GLN A 146 16.01 1.31 -11.29
N ASP A 147 15.48 1.12 -12.50
CA ASP A 147 15.18 2.24 -13.40
C ASP A 147 14.08 3.12 -12.79
N ALA A 148 13.01 2.50 -12.27
CA ALA A 148 11.91 3.22 -11.63
C ALA A 148 12.40 4.08 -10.45
N VAL A 149 13.23 3.51 -9.59
CA VAL A 149 13.82 4.22 -8.43
C VAL A 149 14.68 5.41 -8.88
N LYS A 150 15.48 5.28 -9.95
CA LYS A 150 16.26 6.40 -10.52
C LYS A 150 15.39 7.58 -10.98
N TYR A 151 14.16 7.28 -11.43
CA TYR A 151 13.17 8.28 -11.80
C TYR A 151 12.29 8.75 -10.64
N GLY A 152 12.58 8.30 -9.40
CA GLY A 152 11.84 8.70 -8.20
C GLY A 152 10.52 7.98 -7.98
N ILE A 153 10.30 6.83 -8.64
CA ILE A 153 9.13 5.99 -8.41
C ILE A 153 9.45 4.97 -7.32
N GLY A 154 8.68 4.98 -6.23
CA GLY A 154 8.68 3.94 -5.21
C GLY A 154 7.46 3.04 -5.36
N TYR A 155 7.58 1.76 -5.00
CA TYR A 155 6.49 0.80 -5.00
C TYR A 155 6.36 0.11 -3.65
N LEU A 156 5.19 0.25 -3.02
CA LEU A 156 4.85 -0.47 -1.80
C LEU A 156 3.94 -1.65 -2.15
N SER A 157 4.47 -2.87 -1.97
CA SER A 157 3.75 -4.09 -2.34
C SER A 157 2.58 -4.39 -1.40
N GLU A 158 1.47 -4.87 -1.96
CA GLU A 158 0.34 -5.43 -1.21
C GLU A 158 0.76 -6.70 -0.46
N ASP A 159 1.47 -7.63 -1.13
CA ASP A 159 2.07 -8.80 -0.49
C ASP A 159 3.44 -8.44 0.13
N ARG A 160 3.38 -7.92 1.35
CA ARG A 160 4.55 -7.47 2.10
C ARG A 160 5.55 -8.59 2.39
N ARG A 161 5.09 -9.82 2.64
CA ARG A 161 5.96 -10.95 2.95
C ARG A 161 6.78 -11.40 1.76
N ARG A 162 6.17 -11.41 0.58
CA ARG A 162 6.81 -11.91 -0.64
C ARG A 162 7.67 -10.86 -1.34
N TYR A 163 7.22 -9.60 -1.32
CA TYR A 163 7.83 -8.54 -2.15
C TYR A 163 8.23 -7.30 -1.38
N GLY A 164 7.81 -7.15 -0.13
CA GLY A 164 8.00 -5.92 0.63
C GLY A 164 9.14 -5.99 1.65
N VAL A 165 9.56 -7.18 2.10
CA VAL A 165 10.62 -7.35 3.08
C VAL A 165 11.46 -8.60 2.81
N VAL A 166 12.73 -8.55 3.18
CA VAL A 166 13.61 -9.71 3.25
C VAL A 166 13.56 -10.23 4.69
N VAL A 167 12.76 -11.27 4.89
CA VAL A 167 12.37 -11.76 6.23
C VAL A 167 13.55 -12.21 7.10
N GLN A 168 14.66 -12.68 6.49
CA GLN A 168 15.87 -13.12 7.19
C GLN A 168 16.80 -11.95 7.58
N LYS A 169 16.45 -10.72 7.21
CA LYS A 169 17.23 -9.52 7.52
C LYS A 169 16.61 -8.73 8.66
N SER A 170 17.43 -7.91 9.30
CA SER A 170 17.00 -7.03 10.38
C SER A 170 16.10 -5.90 9.87
N VAL A 171 15.45 -5.20 10.81
CA VAL A 171 14.69 -3.99 10.53
C VAL A 171 15.61 -2.93 9.91
N ASN A 172 16.84 -2.75 10.44
CA ASN A 172 17.83 -1.81 9.91
C ASN A 172 18.13 -2.10 8.43
N GLU A 173 18.47 -3.34 8.12
CA GLU A 173 18.83 -3.75 6.75
C GLU A 173 17.64 -3.60 5.79
N ASN A 174 16.42 -3.95 6.21
CA ASN A 174 15.23 -3.78 5.38
C ASN A 174 14.90 -2.30 5.12
N THR A 175 15.11 -1.43 6.12
CA THR A 175 14.82 0.01 6.00
C THR A 175 15.69 0.68 4.95
N THR A 176 16.95 0.24 4.81
CA THR A 176 17.95 0.89 3.94
C THR A 176 18.16 0.16 2.61
N LEU A 177 17.58 -1.03 2.44
CA LEU A 177 17.83 -1.91 1.28
C LEU A 177 17.52 -1.24 -0.06
N ALA A 178 16.44 -0.47 -0.14
CA ALA A 178 16.00 0.15 -1.39
C ALA A 178 16.94 1.24 -1.91
N THR A 179 17.74 1.85 -1.02
CA THR A 179 18.69 2.93 -1.33
C THR A 179 20.09 2.59 -0.80
N MET A 180 20.47 1.32 -0.89
CA MET A 180 21.72 0.79 -0.33
C MET A 180 22.95 1.59 -0.78
N GLU A 181 22.94 2.15 -1.98
CA GLU A 181 24.04 2.98 -2.52
C GLU A 181 24.34 4.19 -1.63
N GLU A 182 23.34 4.75 -0.95
CA GLU A 182 23.52 5.88 -0.03
C GLU A 182 24.25 5.50 1.27
N PHE A 183 24.28 4.21 1.58
CA PHE A 183 24.87 3.64 2.79
C PHE A 183 26.19 2.92 2.52
N THR A 184 26.69 2.93 1.28
CA THR A 184 27.94 2.29 0.92
C THR A 184 29.08 3.30 0.76
N ASN A 185 30.29 2.87 1.17
CA ASN A 185 31.52 3.58 0.88
C ASN A 185 32.46 2.57 0.17
N GLY A 186 32.47 2.62 -1.15
CA GLY A 186 33.06 1.58 -1.98
C GLY A 186 32.31 0.25 -1.81
N ILE A 187 33.01 -0.77 -1.31
CA ILE A 187 32.43 -2.11 -1.07
C ILE A 187 31.92 -2.30 0.36
N PHE A 188 32.09 -1.33 1.24
CA PHE A 188 31.73 -1.44 2.65
C PHE A 188 30.44 -0.68 2.96
N ILE A 189 29.56 -1.29 3.77
CA ILE A 189 28.35 -0.66 4.27
C ILE A 189 28.68 0.16 5.52
N ASN A 190 28.26 1.42 5.55
CA ASN A 190 28.34 2.27 6.73
C ASN A 190 27.22 1.91 7.72
N LYS A 191 27.51 0.94 8.59
CA LYS A 191 26.56 0.43 9.59
C LYS A 191 26.08 1.50 10.58
N ALA A 192 26.91 2.50 10.89
CA ALA A 192 26.51 3.59 11.77
C ALA A 192 25.43 4.47 11.15
N LYS A 193 25.62 4.87 9.88
CA LYS A 193 24.62 5.65 9.11
C LYS A 193 23.34 4.85 8.87
N GLU A 194 23.47 3.55 8.53
CA GLU A 194 22.34 2.63 8.37
C GLU A 194 21.47 2.60 9.63
N LYS A 195 22.09 2.41 10.80
CA LYS A 195 21.41 2.37 12.09
C LYS A 195 20.74 3.69 12.44
N GLU A 196 21.43 4.82 12.29
CA GLU A 196 20.91 6.16 12.55
C GLU A 196 19.64 6.44 11.74
N VAL A 197 19.67 6.18 10.43
CA VAL A 197 18.54 6.41 9.54
C VAL A 197 17.38 5.46 9.87
N SER A 198 17.67 4.20 10.15
CA SER A 198 16.65 3.23 10.51
C SER A 198 15.97 3.59 11.83
N GLU A 199 16.72 3.98 12.87
CA GLU A 199 16.16 4.41 14.16
C GLU A 199 15.24 5.63 14.00
N ARG A 200 15.60 6.57 13.14
CA ARG A 200 14.75 7.71 12.79
C ARG A 200 13.41 7.24 12.21
N TYR A 201 13.42 6.36 11.20
CA TYR A 201 12.18 5.85 10.59
C TYR A 201 11.37 4.97 11.54
N VAL A 202 12.02 4.16 12.37
CA VAL A 202 11.33 3.38 13.42
C VAL A 202 10.53 4.31 14.33
N LYS A 203 11.10 5.46 14.71
CA LYS A 203 10.43 6.46 15.54
C LYS A 203 9.34 7.22 14.77
N GLU A 204 9.63 7.71 13.57
CA GLU A 204 8.68 8.49 12.75
C GLU A 204 7.44 7.68 12.36
N LEU A 205 7.63 6.40 12.03
CA LEU A 205 6.55 5.49 11.63
C LEU A 205 5.92 4.74 12.81
N ALA A 206 6.39 5.00 14.05
CA ALA A 206 5.98 4.28 15.25
C ALA A 206 6.05 2.75 15.07
N THR A 207 7.13 2.26 14.46
CA THR A 207 7.32 0.85 14.15
C THR A 207 7.45 0.05 15.45
N LYS A 208 6.59 -0.96 15.62
CA LYS A 208 6.59 -1.80 16.80
C LYS A 208 7.72 -2.85 16.71
N THR A 209 8.88 -2.51 17.21
CA THR A 209 10.07 -3.38 17.27
C THR A 209 10.85 -3.13 18.57
N PRO A 210 11.45 -4.17 19.17
CA PRO A 210 12.35 -4.00 20.33
C PRO A 210 13.63 -3.22 19.98
N SER A 211 14.14 -3.42 18.76
CA SER A 211 15.33 -2.73 18.23
C SER A 211 15.38 -2.83 16.71
N GLY A 212 16.19 -1.98 16.08
CA GLY A 212 16.46 -2.07 14.64
C GLY A 212 17.26 -3.32 14.22
N ASP A 213 17.95 -3.96 15.15
CA ASP A 213 18.72 -5.19 14.91
C ASP A 213 17.85 -6.46 14.95
N GLN A 214 16.57 -6.33 15.37
CA GLN A 214 15.58 -7.39 15.34
C GLN A 214 15.40 -7.92 13.92
N LEU A 215 15.44 -9.24 13.74
CA LEU A 215 15.05 -9.88 12.49
C LEU A 215 13.55 -9.71 12.27
N VAL A 216 13.15 -9.53 11.00
CA VAL A 216 11.73 -9.31 10.65
C VAL A 216 10.88 -10.54 10.95
N VAL A 217 11.48 -11.74 10.86
CA VAL A 217 10.85 -13.00 11.30
C VAL A 217 11.52 -13.49 12.58
N ASN A 218 10.72 -13.53 13.60
CA ASN A 218 10.93 -14.31 14.82
C ASN A 218 9.80 -15.30 14.98
#